data_2bcba725224973b4d1f80a2d5238c817
#
_entry.id   2bcba725224973b4d1f80a2d5238c817
#
_cell.length_a   1.000
_cell.length_b   1.000
_cell.length_c   1.000
_cell.angle_alpha   90.00
_cell.angle_beta   90.00
_cell.angle_gamma   90.00
#
_symmetry.space_group_name_H-M   'P 1'
#
loop_
_entity.id
_entity.type
_entity.pdbx_description
1 polymer ?
#
loop_
_entity_poly.entity_id
_entity_poly.type
_entity_poly.pdbx_seq_one_letter_code
_entity_poly.pdbx_strand_id
1 'polypeptide(L)'
;MEVPAWRKTIGEMVRDHMRSPEMEHYFSVKMNKPRARLMITQLGLYIRHRRDCWALVSANCPVMAVKQAILQHEYGEVIKDQFSDYGHLHLIIRQAEKLGMTPQEVIDTKPIGTTTATLHAWAWITHAKSWIEGLSALTVTEWTNDDRLLNDVGGGHSTRMGKRWTDDMGIAWRDMPNFVAHSQADEEHSDMFLPFLERYAVGEKEQMALDAVKESLDLFGGEARHRHRQRDALCAAHRRHRRGEIRHELVEGF
;
A
#
# COMPACT_ATOMS: atom_id res chain seq x y z
N MET A 1 29.12 -10.50 5.97
CA MET A 1 28.20 -11.28 5.14
C MET A 1 27.85 -10.42 3.93
N GLU A 2 28.03 -10.94 2.73
CA GLU A 2 27.61 -10.23 1.51
C GLU A 2 26.08 -10.15 1.48
N VAL A 3 25.53 -8.98 1.18
CA VAL A 3 24.08 -8.81 1.04
C VAL A 3 23.63 -9.57 -0.20
N PRO A 4 22.60 -10.44 -0.14
CA PRO A 4 22.10 -11.17 -1.30
C PRO A 4 21.82 -10.23 -2.48
N ALA A 5 22.15 -10.67 -3.70
CA ALA A 5 22.00 -9.85 -4.90
C ALA A 5 20.56 -9.32 -5.08
N TRP A 6 19.57 -10.17 -4.83
CA TRP A 6 18.15 -9.81 -4.88
C TRP A 6 17.79 -8.70 -3.87
N ARG A 7 18.26 -8.81 -2.61
CA ARG A 7 18.02 -7.79 -1.59
C ARG A 7 18.58 -6.44 -2.03
N LYS A 8 19.78 -6.41 -2.61
CA LYS A 8 20.40 -5.20 -3.12
C LYS A 8 19.57 -4.61 -4.27
N THR A 9 19.24 -5.41 -5.28
CA THR A 9 18.52 -4.95 -6.47
C THR A 9 17.12 -4.42 -6.13
N ILE A 10 16.32 -5.20 -5.40
CA ILE A 10 14.98 -4.75 -5.00
C ILE A 10 15.08 -3.52 -4.08
N GLY A 11 16.03 -3.52 -3.14
CA GLY A 11 16.24 -2.39 -2.23
C GLY A 11 16.58 -1.09 -2.97
N GLU A 12 17.39 -1.15 -4.03
CA GLU A 12 17.68 -0.01 -4.91
C GLU A 12 16.41 0.46 -5.64
N MET A 13 15.64 -0.45 -6.25
CA MET A 13 14.38 -0.13 -6.94
C MET A 13 13.37 0.54 -6.00
N VAL A 14 13.20 0.02 -4.79
CA VAL A 14 12.29 0.59 -3.79
C VAL A 14 12.77 1.97 -3.33
N ARG A 15 14.07 2.13 -3.08
CA ARG A 15 14.64 3.42 -2.67
C ARG A 15 14.48 4.47 -3.76
N ASP A 16 14.74 4.12 -5.02
CA ASP A 16 14.55 5.01 -6.16
C ASP A 16 13.08 5.41 -6.32
N HIS A 17 12.16 4.44 -6.17
CA HIS A 17 10.73 4.71 -6.16
C HIS A 17 10.34 5.68 -5.04
N MET A 18 10.79 5.45 -3.81
CA MET A 18 10.46 6.28 -2.65
C MET A 18 11.06 7.70 -2.71
N ARG A 19 12.07 7.91 -3.57
CA ARG A 19 12.65 9.22 -3.92
C ARG A 19 12.06 9.85 -5.18
N SER A 20 11.16 9.15 -5.87
CA SER A 20 10.56 9.68 -7.09
C SER A 20 9.83 11.01 -6.82
N PRO A 21 9.76 11.91 -7.82
CA PRO A 21 9.02 13.17 -7.66
C PRO A 21 7.56 12.97 -7.22
N GLU A 22 6.96 11.87 -7.62
CA GLU A 22 5.61 11.49 -7.26
C GLU A 22 5.46 11.16 -5.78
N MET A 23 6.38 10.35 -5.25
CA MET A 23 6.38 9.99 -3.83
C MET A 23 6.77 11.19 -2.95
N GLU A 24 7.74 11.99 -3.38
CA GLU A 24 8.06 13.24 -2.70
C GLU A 24 6.87 14.19 -2.64
N HIS A 25 6.15 14.36 -3.77
CA HIS A 25 4.91 15.12 -3.79
C HIS A 25 3.86 14.54 -2.86
N TYR A 26 3.65 13.21 -2.90
CA TYR A 26 2.70 12.51 -2.03
C TYR A 26 2.97 12.78 -0.54
N PHE A 27 4.23 12.67 -0.10
CA PHE A 27 4.60 12.92 1.29
C PHE A 27 4.64 14.42 1.65
N SER A 28 4.74 15.33 0.68
CA SER A 28 4.72 16.78 0.94
C SER A 28 3.31 17.34 1.16
N VAL A 29 2.26 16.62 0.74
CA VAL A 29 0.88 17.11 0.85
C VAL A 29 0.47 17.21 2.31
N LYS A 30 0.04 18.42 2.70
CA LYS A 30 -0.43 18.68 4.08
C LYS A 30 -1.65 17.81 4.40
N MET A 31 -1.53 17.03 5.48
CA MET A 31 -2.61 16.18 5.96
C MET A 31 -3.69 16.98 6.69
N ASN A 32 -4.90 16.52 6.61
CA ASN A 32 -6.04 17.00 7.37
C ASN A 32 -7.06 15.85 7.52
N LYS A 33 -8.00 16.00 8.45
CA LYS A 33 -8.97 14.93 8.77
C LYS A 33 -9.71 14.34 7.55
N PRO A 34 -10.25 15.11 6.58
CA PRO A 34 -10.85 14.56 5.39
C PRO A 34 -9.87 13.76 4.50
N ARG A 35 -8.59 14.18 4.37
CA ARG A 35 -7.56 13.43 3.62
C ARG A 35 -7.20 12.13 4.30
N ALA A 36 -7.01 12.18 5.61
CA ALA A 36 -6.72 11.03 6.41
C ALA A 36 -7.85 9.99 6.33
N ARG A 37 -9.13 10.43 6.41
CA ARG A 37 -10.30 9.56 6.24
C ARG A 37 -10.33 8.89 4.85
N LEU A 38 -10.09 9.65 3.78
CA LEU A 38 -10.01 9.08 2.44
C LEU A 38 -8.88 8.06 2.35
N MET A 39 -7.68 8.43 2.82
CA MET A 39 -6.51 7.56 2.75
C MET A 39 -6.74 6.24 3.51
N ILE A 40 -7.21 6.30 4.76
CA ILE A 40 -7.36 5.11 5.59
C ILE A 40 -8.45 4.17 5.04
N THR A 41 -9.51 4.69 4.45
CA THR A 41 -10.56 3.86 3.85
C THR A 41 -10.09 3.19 2.56
N GLN A 42 -9.34 3.89 1.70
CA GLN A 42 -8.76 3.29 0.50
C GLN A 42 -7.68 2.26 0.85
N LEU A 43 -6.88 2.51 1.91
CA LEU A 43 -5.94 1.54 2.43
C LEU A 43 -6.64 0.28 2.98
N GLY A 44 -7.79 0.42 3.63
CA GLY A 44 -8.62 -0.72 4.06
C GLY A 44 -9.11 -1.60 2.90
N LEU A 45 -9.44 -1.00 1.75
CA LEU A 45 -9.75 -1.75 0.52
C LEU A 45 -8.52 -2.50 -0.01
N TYR A 46 -7.37 -1.82 -0.05
CA TYR A 46 -6.10 -2.40 -0.46
C TYR A 46 -5.71 -3.61 0.40
N ILE A 47 -5.74 -3.48 1.74
CA ILE A 47 -5.40 -4.57 2.66
C ILE A 47 -6.29 -5.79 2.43
N ARG A 48 -7.61 -5.62 2.25
CA ARG A 48 -8.51 -6.74 1.93
C ARG A 48 -8.19 -7.40 0.60
N HIS A 49 -7.99 -6.60 -0.44
CA HIS A 49 -7.70 -7.12 -1.78
C HIS A 49 -6.36 -7.87 -1.86
N ARG A 50 -5.37 -7.47 -1.06
CA ARG A 50 -4.09 -8.19 -1.00
C ARG A 50 -4.25 -9.64 -0.54
N ARG A 51 -5.22 -9.93 0.33
CA ARG A 51 -5.54 -11.32 0.76
C ARG A 51 -5.93 -12.18 -0.43
N ASP A 52 -6.76 -11.64 -1.31
CA ASP A 52 -7.16 -12.32 -2.54
C ASP A 52 -5.94 -12.51 -3.47
N CYS A 53 -5.10 -11.50 -3.62
CA CYS A 53 -3.88 -11.59 -4.43
C CYS A 53 -2.90 -12.66 -3.91
N TRP A 54 -2.63 -12.72 -2.62
CA TRP A 54 -1.79 -13.76 -2.02
C TRP A 54 -2.38 -15.17 -2.18
N ALA A 55 -3.71 -15.31 -2.05
CA ALA A 55 -4.40 -16.56 -2.33
C ALA A 55 -4.24 -17.01 -3.78
N LEU A 56 -4.31 -16.09 -4.75
CA LEU A 56 -4.08 -16.37 -6.18
C LEU A 56 -2.64 -16.81 -6.44
N VAL A 57 -1.65 -16.13 -5.88
CA VAL A 57 -0.24 -16.56 -6.00
C VAL A 57 -0.05 -17.94 -5.40
N SER A 58 -0.62 -18.20 -4.23
CA SER A 58 -0.57 -19.53 -3.60
C SER A 58 -1.23 -20.61 -4.46
N ALA A 59 -2.40 -20.32 -5.06
CA ALA A 59 -3.09 -21.25 -5.95
C ALA A 59 -2.24 -21.62 -7.18
N ASN A 60 -1.61 -20.62 -7.80
CA ASN A 60 -0.82 -20.78 -9.02
C ASN A 60 0.59 -21.33 -8.78
N CYS A 61 1.11 -21.27 -7.56
CA CYS A 61 2.46 -21.75 -7.23
C CYS A 61 2.50 -23.28 -7.08
N PRO A 62 3.36 -24.02 -7.78
CA PRO A 62 3.50 -25.46 -7.63
C PRO A 62 4.38 -25.86 -6.43
N VAL A 63 5.03 -24.89 -5.76
CA VAL A 63 6.04 -25.16 -4.73
C VAL A 63 5.40 -25.10 -3.33
N MET A 64 5.35 -26.23 -2.64
CA MET A 64 4.72 -26.33 -1.32
C MET A 64 5.36 -25.41 -0.27
N ALA A 65 6.68 -25.28 -0.27
CA ALA A 65 7.37 -24.38 0.68
C ALA A 65 6.97 -22.92 0.52
N VAL A 66 6.74 -22.46 -0.72
CA VAL A 66 6.23 -21.09 -1.00
C VAL A 66 4.79 -20.94 -0.49
N LYS A 67 3.94 -21.95 -0.72
CA LYS A 67 2.56 -21.95 -0.18
C LYS A 67 2.54 -21.87 1.34
N GLN A 68 3.42 -22.61 2.01
CA GLN A 68 3.53 -22.60 3.48
C GLN A 68 3.98 -21.21 3.98
N ALA A 69 4.95 -20.57 3.33
CA ALA A 69 5.38 -19.22 3.68
C ALA A 69 4.24 -18.19 3.48
N ILE A 70 3.48 -18.29 2.37
CA ILE A 70 2.32 -17.44 2.14
C ILE A 70 1.27 -17.65 3.24
N LEU A 71 0.96 -18.87 3.62
CA LEU A 71 -0.01 -19.14 4.69
C LEU A 71 0.46 -18.61 6.05
N GLN A 72 1.75 -18.68 6.34
CA GLN A 72 2.33 -18.11 7.56
C GLN A 72 2.21 -16.59 7.57
N HIS A 73 2.54 -15.92 6.47
CA HIS A 73 2.37 -14.48 6.29
C HIS A 73 0.90 -14.08 6.47
N GLU A 74 -0.01 -14.76 5.76
CA GLU A 74 -1.44 -14.47 5.80
C GLU A 74 -2.07 -14.78 7.17
N TYR A 75 -1.50 -15.68 7.95
CA TYR A 75 -1.95 -15.91 9.32
C TYR A 75 -1.76 -14.64 10.17
N GLY A 76 -0.60 -13.97 10.07
CA GLY A 76 -0.33 -12.69 10.73
C GLY A 76 -1.29 -11.60 10.26
N GLU A 77 -1.45 -11.49 8.95
CA GLU A 77 -2.24 -10.46 8.30
C GLU A 77 -3.76 -10.57 8.54
N VAL A 78 -4.30 -11.79 8.64
CA VAL A 78 -5.74 -12.05 8.68
C VAL A 78 -6.24 -12.44 10.06
N ILE A 79 -5.46 -13.23 10.81
CA ILE A 79 -5.91 -13.82 12.05
C ILE A 79 -5.34 -13.08 13.25
N LYS A 80 -4.02 -13.14 13.44
CA LYS A 80 -3.34 -12.45 14.55
C LYS A 80 -1.82 -12.44 14.37
N ASP A 81 -1.22 -11.39 14.88
CA ASP A 81 0.22 -11.27 15.10
C ASP A 81 0.50 -10.57 16.45
N GLN A 82 1.73 -10.08 16.64
CA GLN A 82 2.11 -9.34 17.86
C GLN A 82 1.45 -7.94 17.96
N PHE A 83 0.86 -7.41 16.88
CA PHE A 83 0.24 -6.08 16.83
C PHE A 83 -1.30 -6.14 16.87
N SER A 84 -1.90 -7.25 16.49
CA SER A 84 -3.36 -7.40 16.41
C SER A 84 -3.80 -8.85 16.68
N ASP A 85 -4.79 -9.00 17.55
CA ASP A 85 -5.49 -10.28 17.78
C ASP A 85 -6.59 -10.55 16.71
N TYR A 86 -6.78 -9.64 15.74
CA TYR A 86 -7.86 -9.69 14.74
C TYR A 86 -7.39 -9.31 13.33
N GLY A 87 -6.09 -9.48 13.04
CA GLY A 87 -5.47 -9.14 11.76
C GLY A 87 -5.37 -7.64 11.49
N HIS A 88 -4.79 -7.30 10.35
CA HIS A 88 -4.41 -5.90 10.04
C HIS A 88 -5.58 -5.02 9.58
N LEU A 89 -6.68 -5.58 9.05
CA LEU A 89 -7.89 -4.77 8.81
C LEU A 89 -8.43 -4.16 10.10
N HIS A 90 -8.29 -4.85 11.23
CA HIS A 90 -8.67 -4.30 12.53
C HIS A 90 -7.81 -3.09 12.92
N LEU A 91 -6.51 -3.09 12.61
CA LEU A 91 -5.63 -1.95 12.83
C LEU A 91 -6.07 -0.73 12.02
N ILE A 92 -6.49 -0.93 10.77
CA ILE A 92 -7.09 0.14 9.94
C ILE A 92 -8.35 0.71 10.59
N ILE A 93 -9.26 -0.14 11.06
CA ILE A 93 -10.50 0.28 11.72
C ILE A 93 -10.17 1.09 12.97
N ARG A 94 -9.27 0.59 13.84
CA ARG A 94 -8.84 1.29 15.06
C ARG A 94 -8.20 2.64 14.76
N GLN A 95 -7.42 2.75 13.69
CA GLN A 95 -6.85 4.03 13.27
C GLN A 95 -7.91 4.98 12.69
N ALA A 96 -8.90 4.47 11.96
CA ALA A 96 -10.01 5.24 11.44
C ALA A 96 -10.92 5.80 12.57
N GLU A 97 -11.09 5.05 13.66
CA GLU A 97 -11.83 5.52 14.86
C GLU A 97 -11.19 6.78 15.45
N LYS A 98 -9.86 6.94 15.41
CA LYS A 98 -9.17 8.17 15.84
C LYS A 98 -9.51 9.37 14.95
N LEU A 99 -9.99 9.13 13.75
CA LEU A 99 -10.53 10.16 12.85
C LEU A 99 -12.04 10.38 13.04
N GLY A 100 -12.66 9.71 14.02
CA GLY A 100 -14.09 9.76 14.30
C GLY A 100 -14.91 9.05 13.20
N MET A 101 -14.40 7.95 12.67
CA MET A 101 -15.11 7.05 11.76
C MET A 101 -15.65 5.84 12.53
N THR A 102 -16.72 5.27 12.04
CA THR A 102 -17.21 3.97 12.51
C THR A 102 -16.55 2.82 11.75
N PRO A 103 -16.48 1.61 12.32
CA PRO A 103 -16.02 0.41 11.59
C PRO A 103 -16.78 0.21 10.27
N GLN A 104 -18.08 0.48 10.27
CA GLN A 104 -18.94 0.29 9.09
C GLN A 104 -18.55 1.24 7.94
N GLU A 105 -18.19 2.50 8.24
CA GLU A 105 -17.71 3.45 7.22
C GLU A 105 -16.44 2.96 6.52
N VAL A 106 -15.57 2.23 7.22
CA VAL A 106 -14.37 1.59 6.61
C VAL A 106 -14.77 0.39 5.75
N ILE A 107 -15.64 -0.47 6.27
CA ILE A 107 -16.07 -1.71 5.60
C ILE A 107 -16.87 -1.42 4.33
N ASP A 108 -17.78 -0.46 4.35
CA ASP A 108 -18.67 -0.14 3.23
C ASP A 108 -18.07 0.83 2.22
N THR A 109 -16.85 1.30 2.47
CA THR A 109 -16.16 2.21 1.55
C THR A 109 -16.08 1.62 0.14
N LYS A 110 -16.37 2.45 -0.86
CA LYS A 110 -16.18 2.13 -2.27
C LYS A 110 -14.83 2.66 -2.74
N PRO A 111 -14.15 1.94 -3.64
CA PRO A 111 -12.91 2.41 -4.21
C PRO A 111 -13.16 3.64 -5.09
N ILE A 112 -12.27 4.62 -5.01
CA ILE A 112 -12.18 5.68 -6.02
C ILE A 112 -11.60 5.11 -7.31
N GLY A 113 -11.77 5.79 -8.45
CA GLY A 113 -11.39 5.27 -9.76
C GLY A 113 -9.94 4.79 -9.86
N THR A 114 -9.01 5.50 -9.23
CA THR A 114 -7.59 5.12 -9.21
C THR A 114 -7.35 3.88 -8.35
N THR A 115 -7.95 3.81 -7.16
CA THR A 115 -7.90 2.60 -6.33
C THR A 115 -8.47 1.40 -7.09
N THR A 116 -9.61 1.56 -7.79
CA THR A 116 -10.18 0.50 -8.64
C THR A 116 -9.18 0.01 -9.67
N ALA A 117 -8.56 0.93 -10.43
CA ALA A 117 -7.60 0.58 -11.46
C ALA A 117 -6.37 -0.16 -10.89
N THR A 118 -5.85 0.31 -9.76
CA THR A 118 -4.71 -0.32 -9.08
C THR A 118 -5.05 -1.72 -8.57
N LEU A 119 -6.21 -1.91 -7.93
CA LEU A 119 -6.66 -3.22 -7.46
C LEU A 119 -6.83 -4.20 -8.64
N HIS A 120 -7.40 -3.76 -9.76
CA HIS A 120 -7.53 -4.59 -10.96
C HIS A 120 -6.16 -4.96 -11.55
N ALA A 121 -5.20 -4.05 -11.56
CA ALA A 121 -3.86 -4.32 -12.06
C ALA A 121 -3.13 -5.35 -11.20
N TRP A 122 -3.19 -5.28 -9.87
CA TRP A 122 -2.63 -6.31 -9.00
C TRP A 122 -3.36 -7.66 -9.12
N ALA A 123 -4.69 -7.65 -9.27
CA ALA A 123 -5.43 -8.88 -9.56
C ALA A 123 -4.96 -9.51 -10.88
N TRP A 124 -4.73 -8.69 -11.91
CA TRP A 124 -4.17 -9.15 -13.19
C TRP A 124 -2.79 -9.77 -13.02
N ILE A 125 -1.85 -9.09 -12.33
CA ILE A 125 -0.49 -9.59 -12.12
C ILE A 125 -0.52 -10.95 -11.40
N THR A 126 -1.34 -11.09 -10.36
CA THR A 126 -1.37 -12.29 -9.52
C THR A 126 -2.17 -13.45 -10.12
N HIS A 127 -3.12 -13.16 -11.02
CA HIS A 127 -3.95 -14.17 -11.68
C HIS A 127 -3.40 -14.60 -13.04
N ALA A 128 -2.99 -13.66 -13.89
CA ALA A 128 -2.68 -13.90 -15.30
C ALA A 128 -1.20 -14.11 -15.58
N LYS A 129 -0.30 -13.61 -14.72
CA LYS A 129 1.14 -13.81 -14.85
C LYS A 129 1.61 -15.06 -14.08
N SER A 130 2.90 -15.37 -14.18
CA SER A 130 3.48 -16.48 -13.43
C SER A 130 3.44 -16.22 -11.92
N TRP A 131 3.44 -17.30 -11.13
CA TRP A 131 3.47 -17.19 -9.67
C TRP A 131 4.71 -16.44 -9.14
N ILE A 132 5.85 -16.49 -9.89
CA ILE A 132 7.07 -15.76 -9.53
C ILE A 132 6.85 -14.25 -9.69
N GLU A 133 6.24 -13.82 -10.80
CA GLU A 133 5.87 -12.41 -11.00
C GLU A 133 4.88 -11.95 -9.94
N GLY A 134 3.84 -12.73 -9.67
CA GLY A 134 2.87 -12.42 -8.61
C GLY A 134 3.53 -12.32 -7.23
N LEU A 135 4.39 -13.27 -6.88
CA LEU A 135 5.17 -13.26 -5.63
C LEU A 135 6.03 -12.00 -5.53
N SER A 136 6.76 -11.66 -6.59
CA SER A 136 7.65 -10.49 -6.62
C SER A 136 6.88 -9.18 -6.48
N ALA A 137 5.75 -9.05 -7.19
CA ALA A 137 4.89 -7.87 -7.16
C ALA A 137 4.24 -7.64 -5.79
N LEU A 138 3.91 -8.71 -5.06
CA LEU A 138 3.34 -8.60 -3.72
C LEU A 138 4.42 -8.35 -2.67
N THR A 139 5.55 -9.05 -2.75
CA THR A 139 6.65 -8.90 -1.80
C THR A 139 7.20 -7.49 -1.77
N VAL A 140 7.35 -6.82 -2.93
CA VAL A 140 7.96 -5.48 -2.98
C VAL A 140 7.16 -4.42 -2.22
N THR A 141 5.86 -4.61 -2.00
CA THR A 141 5.05 -3.66 -1.24
C THR A 141 5.39 -3.67 0.25
N GLU A 142 5.81 -4.81 0.82
CA GLU A 142 6.34 -4.89 2.18
C GLU A 142 7.64 -4.06 2.30
N TRP A 143 8.49 -4.13 1.29
CA TRP A 143 9.74 -3.37 1.23
C TRP A 143 9.54 -1.85 1.21
N THR A 144 8.38 -1.34 0.77
CA THR A 144 8.08 0.10 0.84
C THR A 144 7.85 0.60 2.27
N ASN A 145 7.70 -0.29 3.25
CA ASN A 145 7.60 0.03 4.67
C ASN A 145 8.85 -0.34 5.47
N ASP A 146 9.84 -1.03 4.88
CA ASP A 146 11.04 -1.47 5.60
C ASP A 146 11.97 -0.27 5.90
N ASP A 147 11.91 0.22 7.13
CA ASP A 147 12.70 1.36 7.62
C ASP A 147 14.20 1.11 7.54
N ARG A 148 14.67 -0.16 7.62
CA ARG A 148 16.10 -0.50 7.48
C ARG A 148 16.63 -0.14 6.10
N LEU A 149 15.79 -0.26 5.06
CA LEU A 149 16.13 0.05 3.67
C LEU A 149 15.99 1.54 3.36
N LEU A 150 15.09 2.23 4.06
CA LEU A 150 14.59 3.55 3.69
C LEU A 150 14.96 4.64 4.70
N ASN A 151 15.84 4.34 5.66
CA ASN A 151 16.27 5.29 6.69
C ASN A 151 16.86 6.60 6.08
N ASP A 152 17.60 6.49 5.00
CA ASP A 152 18.22 7.62 4.29
C ASP A 152 17.22 8.50 3.49
N VAL A 153 15.97 8.04 3.34
CA VAL A 153 14.85 8.80 2.73
C VAL A 153 13.78 9.21 3.76
N GLY A 154 14.06 9.03 5.05
CA GLY A 154 13.17 9.43 6.15
C GLY A 154 12.21 8.33 6.61
N GLY A 155 12.51 7.09 6.28
CA GLY A 155 11.74 5.89 6.64
C GLY A 155 10.81 5.40 5.53
N GLY A 156 10.16 4.27 5.78
CA GLY A 156 9.16 3.68 4.91
C GLY A 156 7.86 4.47 4.87
N HIS A 157 6.92 3.98 4.05
CA HIS A 157 5.65 4.65 3.83
C HIS A 157 4.89 4.92 5.14
N SER A 158 4.76 3.93 6.03
CA SER A 158 4.05 4.06 7.30
C SER A 158 4.72 5.05 8.25
N THR A 159 6.04 5.03 8.35
CA THR A 159 6.82 5.95 9.17
C THR A 159 6.69 7.38 8.67
N ARG A 160 6.89 7.63 7.36
CA ARG A 160 6.75 8.96 6.76
C ARG A 160 5.33 9.50 6.88
N MET A 161 4.32 8.67 6.62
CA MET A 161 2.92 9.08 6.69
C MET A 161 2.47 9.32 8.14
N GLY A 162 2.87 8.47 9.07
CA GLY A 162 2.57 8.66 10.49
C GLY A 162 3.18 9.95 11.04
N LYS A 163 4.42 10.28 10.64
CA LYS A 163 5.04 11.57 10.95
C LYS A 163 4.19 12.73 10.41
N ARG A 164 3.72 12.65 9.16
CA ARG A 164 2.84 13.68 8.59
C ARG A 164 1.53 13.84 9.38
N TRP A 165 0.93 12.74 9.84
CA TRP A 165 -0.28 12.83 10.66
C TRP A 165 -0.01 13.47 12.02
N THR A 166 1.14 13.18 12.62
CA THR A 166 1.55 13.83 13.87
C THR A 166 1.79 15.33 13.67
N ASP A 167 2.59 15.70 12.67
CA ASP A 167 2.99 17.10 12.42
C ASP A 167 1.79 17.97 11.99
N ASP A 168 0.90 17.46 11.16
CA ASP A 168 -0.17 18.24 10.54
C ASP A 168 -1.50 18.20 11.32
N MET A 169 -1.76 17.14 12.10
CA MET A 169 -3.03 16.92 12.78
C MET A 169 -2.91 16.72 14.30
N GLY A 170 -1.69 16.59 14.83
CA GLY A 170 -1.45 16.35 16.24
C GLY A 170 -1.84 14.96 16.74
N ILE A 171 -2.00 13.98 15.84
CA ILE A 171 -2.31 12.59 16.22
C ILE A 171 -1.02 11.93 16.72
N ALA A 172 -1.02 11.44 17.94
CA ALA A 172 0.16 10.79 18.50
C ALA A 172 0.47 9.48 17.79
N TRP A 173 1.76 9.15 17.60
CA TRP A 173 2.21 7.92 16.95
C TRP A 173 1.52 6.66 17.47
N ARG A 174 1.42 6.51 18.79
CA ARG A 174 0.74 5.39 19.46
C ARG A 174 -0.75 5.25 19.13
N ASP A 175 -1.38 6.31 18.63
CA ASP A 175 -2.79 6.33 18.22
C ASP A 175 -2.99 5.99 16.74
N MET A 176 -1.93 5.57 16.08
CA MET A 176 -1.90 5.15 14.67
C MET A 176 -1.49 3.67 14.53
N PRO A 177 -2.29 2.71 15.08
CA PRO A 177 -1.87 1.32 15.24
C PRO A 177 -1.50 0.65 13.91
N ASN A 178 -2.12 1.00 12.79
CA ASN A 178 -1.73 0.47 11.49
C ASN A 178 -0.32 0.92 11.07
N PHE A 179 0.03 2.19 11.27
CA PHE A 179 1.38 2.67 10.92
C PHE A 179 2.43 2.12 11.87
N VAL A 180 2.09 1.99 13.17
CA VAL A 180 2.98 1.36 14.17
C VAL A 180 3.30 -0.08 13.77
N ALA A 181 2.28 -0.88 13.43
CA ALA A 181 2.47 -2.26 13.03
C ALA A 181 3.36 -2.38 11.79
N HIS A 182 2.99 -1.70 10.70
CA HIS A 182 3.72 -1.81 9.44
C HIS A 182 5.12 -1.19 9.45
N SER A 183 5.43 -0.27 10.36
CA SER A 183 6.81 0.21 10.54
C SER A 183 7.74 -0.81 11.22
N GLN A 184 7.19 -1.89 11.78
CA GLN A 184 7.94 -2.91 12.52
C GLN A 184 7.80 -4.31 11.90
N ALA A 185 6.57 -4.72 11.52
CA ALA A 185 6.31 -6.05 10.95
C ALA A 185 6.95 -6.23 9.57
N ASP A 186 6.96 -5.18 8.75
CA ASP A 186 7.40 -5.28 7.36
C ASP A 186 8.91 -5.48 7.22
N GLU A 187 9.68 -5.33 8.30
CA GLU A 187 11.07 -5.77 8.35
C GLU A 187 11.22 -7.29 8.23
N GLU A 188 10.35 -8.07 8.88
CA GLU A 188 10.34 -9.54 8.78
C GLU A 188 9.67 -9.98 7.48
N HIS A 189 8.58 -9.32 7.08
CA HIS A 189 7.83 -9.63 5.86
C HIS A 189 8.66 -9.39 4.59
N SER A 190 9.48 -8.33 4.55
CA SER A 190 10.35 -8.05 3.42
C SER A 190 11.40 -9.14 3.19
N ASP A 191 11.88 -9.79 4.23
CA ASP A 191 12.89 -10.85 4.15
C ASP A 191 12.27 -12.24 3.88
N MET A 192 11.01 -12.45 4.23
CA MET A 192 10.36 -13.77 4.21
C MET A 192 10.39 -14.47 2.84
N PHE A 193 10.17 -13.72 1.78
CA PHE A 193 10.06 -14.28 0.42
C PHE A 193 11.34 -14.22 -0.40
N LEU A 194 12.36 -13.53 0.09
CA LEU A 194 13.64 -13.36 -0.60
C LEU A 194 14.32 -14.70 -0.98
N PRO A 195 14.40 -15.71 -0.09
CA PRO A 195 15.02 -16.99 -0.43
C PRO A 195 14.32 -17.71 -1.60
N PHE A 196 13.02 -17.48 -1.79
CA PHE A 196 12.29 -18.08 -2.90
C PHE A 196 12.58 -17.36 -4.22
N LEU A 197 12.75 -16.04 -4.21
CA LEU A 197 13.18 -15.29 -5.39
C LEU A 197 14.59 -15.71 -5.80
N GLU A 198 15.52 -15.81 -4.84
CA GLU A 198 16.89 -16.29 -5.11
C GLU A 198 16.92 -17.69 -5.72
N ARG A 199 16.03 -18.57 -5.27
CA ARG A 199 16.00 -19.96 -5.72
C ARG A 199 15.27 -20.18 -7.04
N TYR A 200 14.21 -19.43 -7.31
CA TYR A 200 13.29 -19.74 -8.41
C TYR A 200 13.22 -18.67 -9.49
N ALA A 201 13.58 -17.43 -9.20
CA ALA A 201 13.68 -16.36 -10.19
C ALA A 201 15.10 -16.31 -10.79
N VAL A 202 15.43 -17.32 -11.59
CA VAL A 202 16.75 -17.47 -12.22
C VAL A 202 16.63 -17.48 -13.74
N GLY A 203 17.68 -17.03 -14.45
CA GLY A 203 17.67 -16.94 -15.91
C GLY A 203 16.63 -15.93 -16.40
N GLU A 204 15.84 -16.29 -17.39
CA GLU A 204 14.78 -15.40 -17.95
C GLU A 204 13.75 -14.96 -16.90
N LYS A 205 13.49 -15.78 -15.86
CA LYS A 205 12.55 -15.46 -14.80
C LYS A 205 13.04 -14.33 -13.88
N GLU A 206 14.34 -14.09 -13.82
CA GLU A 206 14.89 -12.97 -13.06
C GLU A 206 14.39 -11.64 -13.60
N GLN A 207 14.48 -11.42 -14.91
CA GLN A 207 13.99 -10.18 -15.52
C GLN A 207 12.49 -10.06 -15.39
N MET A 208 11.72 -11.14 -15.57
CA MET A 208 10.26 -11.16 -15.38
C MET A 208 9.87 -10.75 -13.97
N ALA A 209 10.59 -11.25 -12.97
CA ALA A 209 10.37 -10.90 -11.57
C ALA A 209 10.66 -9.41 -11.28
N LEU A 210 11.78 -8.88 -11.82
CA LEU A 210 12.14 -7.46 -11.68
C LEU A 210 11.17 -6.53 -12.41
N ASP A 211 10.67 -6.93 -13.57
CA ASP A 211 9.63 -6.18 -14.29
C ASP A 211 8.33 -6.14 -13.48
N ALA A 212 7.95 -7.23 -12.82
CA ALA A 212 6.79 -7.27 -11.95
C ALA A 212 6.96 -6.43 -10.67
N VAL A 213 8.17 -6.40 -10.10
CA VAL A 213 8.55 -5.48 -9.01
C VAL A 213 8.34 -4.04 -9.45
N LYS A 214 8.89 -3.68 -10.61
CA LYS A 214 8.75 -2.31 -11.15
C LYS A 214 7.29 -1.95 -11.39
N GLU A 215 6.53 -2.83 -12.04
CA GLU A 215 5.10 -2.62 -12.30
C GLU A 215 4.32 -2.39 -11.01
N SER A 216 4.57 -3.19 -9.97
CA SER A 216 3.93 -3.03 -8.66
C SER A 216 4.27 -1.69 -8.00
N LEU A 217 5.53 -1.24 -8.05
CA LEU A 217 5.94 0.06 -7.56
C LEU A 217 5.29 1.21 -8.35
N ASP A 218 5.24 1.11 -9.67
CA ASP A 218 4.58 2.12 -10.52
C ASP A 218 3.08 2.24 -10.19
N LEU A 219 2.40 1.12 -9.88
CA LEU A 219 1.00 1.12 -9.43
C LEU A 219 0.84 1.81 -8.08
N PHE A 220 1.74 1.54 -7.14
CA PHE A 220 1.73 2.17 -5.82
C PHE A 220 1.94 3.69 -5.92
N GLY A 221 2.88 4.16 -6.74
CA GLY A 221 3.10 5.58 -7.01
C GLY A 221 1.98 6.23 -7.83
N GLY A 222 1.38 5.51 -8.78
CA GLY A 222 0.24 5.95 -9.58
C GLY A 222 -1.00 6.25 -8.73
N GLU A 223 -1.29 5.42 -7.74
CA GLU A 223 -2.34 5.65 -6.75
C GLU A 223 -2.09 6.92 -5.92
N ALA A 224 -0.84 7.15 -5.53
CA ALA A 224 -0.43 8.37 -4.82
C ALA A 224 -0.71 9.65 -5.64
N ARG A 225 -0.39 9.68 -6.95
CA ARG A 225 -0.63 10.85 -7.85
C ARG A 225 -2.10 11.24 -7.95
N HIS A 226 -2.98 10.27 -8.11
CA HIS A 226 -4.39 10.53 -8.42
C HIS A 226 -5.23 10.86 -7.20
N ARG A 227 -4.93 10.29 -6.03
CA ARG A 227 -5.61 10.64 -4.78
C ARG A 227 -5.53 12.14 -4.48
N HIS A 228 -4.46 12.80 -4.90
CA HIS A 228 -4.29 14.24 -4.70
C HIS A 228 -4.99 15.11 -5.75
N ARG A 229 -4.89 14.78 -7.05
CA ARG A 229 -5.50 15.55 -8.14
C ARG A 229 -7.03 15.63 -8.06
N GLN A 230 -7.71 14.53 -7.82
CA GLN A 230 -9.18 14.51 -7.72
C GLN A 230 -9.68 15.37 -6.56
N ARG A 231 -8.94 15.45 -5.50
CA ARG A 231 -9.35 16.22 -4.34
C ARG A 231 -9.02 17.70 -4.42
N ASP A 232 -7.92 18.07 -5.04
CA ASP A 232 -7.66 19.48 -5.32
C ASP A 232 -8.74 20.05 -6.26
N ALA A 233 -9.23 19.23 -7.20
CA ALA A 233 -10.39 19.56 -8.03
C ALA A 233 -11.68 19.69 -7.19
N LEU A 234 -11.95 18.75 -6.26
CA LEU A 234 -13.11 18.81 -5.36
C LEU A 234 -13.02 19.98 -4.36
N CYS A 235 -11.85 20.26 -3.82
CA CYS A 235 -11.64 21.41 -2.94
C CYS A 235 -11.71 22.74 -3.70
N ALA A 236 -11.29 22.78 -4.97
CA ALA A 236 -11.43 23.94 -5.84
C ALA A 236 -12.91 24.18 -6.21
N ALA A 237 -13.65 23.11 -6.55
CA ALA A 237 -15.08 23.18 -6.82
C ALA A 237 -15.88 23.63 -5.59
N HIS A 238 -15.56 23.12 -4.40
CA HIS A 238 -16.21 23.53 -3.15
C HIS A 238 -15.89 24.99 -2.76
N ARG A 239 -14.67 25.47 -3.04
CA ARG A 239 -14.32 26.89 -2.86
C ARG A 239 -15.03 27.81 -3.82
N ARG A 240 -15.21 27.40 -5.10
CA ARG A 240 -15.99 28.17 -6.11
C ARG A 240 -17.47 28.21 -5.73
N HIS A 241 -18.02 27.10 -5.24
CA HIS A 241 -19.41 27.07 -4.77
C HIS A 241 -19.63 27.99 -3.56
N ARG A 242 -18.70 28.02 -2.59
CA ARG A 242 -18.78 28.95 -1.43
C ARG A 242 -18.58 30.42 -1.80
N ARG A 243 -17.92 30.72 -2.92
CA ARG A 243 -17.75 32.09 -3.43
C ARG A 243 -18.89 32.56 -4.33
N GLY A 244 -19.91 31.73 -4.56
CA GLY A 244 -21.05 32.07 -5.42
C GLY A 244 -20.70 32.14 -6.93
N GLU A 245 -19.54 31.62 -7.31
CA GLU A 245 -19.04 31.64 -8.70
C GLU A 245 -19.68 30.56 -9.58
N ILE A 246 -20.48 29.65 -9.02
CA ILE A 246 -21.25 28.63 -9.74
C ILE A 246 -22.73 28.94 -9.51
N ARG A 247 -23.37 29.59 -10.49
CA ARG A 247 -24.83 29.57 -10.57
C ARG A 247 -25.29 28.18 -10.99
N HIS A 248 -26.37 27.70 -10.39
CA HIS A 248 -27.07 26.51 -10.82
C HIS A 248 -27.52 26.71 -12.28
N GLU A 249 -26.77 26.19 -13.24
CA GLU A 249 -27.36 25.80 -14.50
C GLU A 249 -28.01 24.43 -14.26
N LEU A 250 -29.32 24.48 -14.06
CA LEU A 250 -30.19 23.32 -14.19
C LEU A 250 -30.05 22.84 -15.62
N VAL A 251 -29.36 21.73 -15.83
CA VAL A 251 -29.46 20.95 -17.05
C VAL A 251 -30.82 20.23 -16.98
N GLU A 252 -31.86 20.87 -17.48
CA GLU A 252 -33.02 20.14 -17.98
C GLU A 252 -32.57 19.47 -19.29
N GLY A 253 -32.72 18.19 -19.35
CA GLY A 253 -32.67 17.45 -20.61
C GLY A 253 -31.69 16.28 -20.65
N PHE A 254 -32.21 15.13 -20.47
CA PHE A 254 -32.12 13.75 -20.96
C PHE A 254 -32.08 12.74 -19.86
#